data_f91049f054166c73fb98d67408457e2f
#
_entry.id   f91049f054166c73fb98d67408457e2f
#
_cell.length_a   1.000
_cell.length_b   1.000
_cell.length_c   1.000
_cell.angle_alpha   90.00
_cell.angle_beta   90.00
_cell.angle_gamma   90.00
#
_symmetry.space_group_name_H-M   'P 1'
#
loop_
_entity.id
_entity.type
_entity.pdbx_description
1 polymer ?
#
loop_
_entity_poly.entity_id
_entity_poly.type
_entity_poly.pdbx_seq_one_letter_code
_entity_poly.pdbx_strand_id
1 'polypeptide(L)'
;MKFENKRENHKIDMVLEECVLSNDRRIPSLTPCAGRCSTVFGDLVCRGCRRFNHEVIHWNTYTPEQRLTVWQRLDAQLDQILVPLLPHANIQQVEDFIHNKRIRVLDTATKGRKLYHALKICEKNKYLAQESGLGIVDTQVKP
;
A
#
# COMPACT_ATOMS: atom_id res chain seq x y z
N MET A 1 -30.56 -12.92 6.71
CA MET A 1 -29.58 -11.91 7.14
C MET A 1 -28.28 -12.47 7.69
N LYS A 2 -28.20 -13.71 8.09
CA LYS A 2 -26.94 -14.34 8.55
C LYS A 2 -26.05 -14.88 7.42
N PHE A 3 -26.48 -14.82 6.14
CA PHE A 3 -25.74 -15.43 5.02
C PHE A 3 -24.78 -14.50 4.27
N GLU A 4 -24.95 -13.19 4.32
CA GLU A 4 -24.07 -12.24 3.64
C GLU A 4 -22.72 -12.07 4.37
N ASN A 5 -22.72 -12.10 5.68
CA ASN A 5 -21.51 -11.97 6.49
C ASN A 5 -20.53 -13.17 6.36
N LYS A 6 -21.04 -14.36 6.05
CA LYS A 6 -20.17 -15.55 5.87
C LYS A 6 -19.40 -15.55 4.56
N ARG A 7 -19.93 -14.93 3.51
CA ARG A 7 -19.24 -14.89 2.20
C ARG A 7 -18.13 -13.85 2.15
N GLU A 8 -18.32 -12.70 2.78
CA GLU A 8 -17.30 -11.68 2.89
C GLU A 8 -16.15 -12.13 3.79
N ASN A 9 -16.46 -12.72 4.92
CA ASN A 9 -15.45 -13.29 5.82
C ASN A 9 -14.63 -14.40 5.15
N HIS A 10 -15.27 -15.24 4.33
CA HIS A 10 -14.59 -16.32 3.62
C HIS A 10 -13.61 -15.79 2.55
N LYS A 11 -13.96 -14.71 1.82
CA LYS A 11 -13.05 -14.04 0.89
C LYS A 11 -11.87 -13.39 1.59
N ILE A 12 -12.10 -12.77 2.74
CA ILE A 12 -11.05 -12.16 3.57
C ILE A 12 -10.12 -13.25 4.11
N ASP A 13 -10.66 -14.34 4.61
CA ASP A 13 -9.89 -15.47 5.12
C ASP A 13 -9.06 -16.13 4.01
N MET A 14 -9.61 -16.30 2.80
CA MET A 14 -8.88 -16.84 1.66
C MET A 14 -7.73 -15.93 1.22
N VAL A 15 -7.93 -14.63 1.16
CA VAL A 15 -6.88 -13.65 0.83
C VAL A 15 -5.78 -13.67 1.88
N LEU A 16 -6.14 -13.80 3.16
CA LEU A 16 -5.19 -13.90 4.26
C LEU A 16 -4.45 -15.24 4.26
N GLU A 17 -5.13 -16.33 3.96
CA GLU A 17 -4.49 -17.63 3.83
C GLU A 17 -3.51 -17.68 2.66
N GLU A 18 -3.85 -17.12 1.51
CA GLU A 18 -2.92 -16.99 0.39
C GLU A 18 -1.70 -16.14 0.74
N CYS A 19 -1.89 -15.06 1.49
CA CYS A 19 -0.80 -14.24 2.00
C CYS A 19 0.08 -14.99 3.02
N VAL A 20 -0.49 -15.90 3.79
CA VAL A 20 0.23 -16.70 4.80
C VAL A 20 0.89 -17.93 4.18
N LEU A 21 0.23 -18.58 3.22
CA LEU A 21 0.71 -19.81 2.58
C LEU A 21 1.87 -19.60 1.63
N SER A 22 2.08 -18.40 1.15
CA SER A 22 3.22 -18.10 0.28
C SER A 22 4.52 -17.97 1.08
N ASN A 23 4.82 -18.77 1.98
CA ASN A 23 6.04 -18.95 2.80
C ASN A 23 7.24 -18.03 2.48
N ASP A 24 6.96 -16.89 1.87
CA ASP A 24 7.96 -15.92 1.50
C ASP A 24 8.01 -14.85 2.60
N ARG A 25 9.03 -14.96 3.42
CA ARG A 25 9.32 -14.03 4.52
C ARG A 25 9.45 -12.57 4.08
N ARG A 26 9.39 -12.31 2.77
CA ARG A 26 9.40 -10.98 2.17
C ARG A 26 8.01 -10.44 1.86
N ILE A 27 6.96 -11.22 2.09
CA ILE A 27 5.62 -10.62 2.11
C ILE A 27 5.67 -9.54 3.16
N PRO A 28 5.37 -8.28 2.81
CA PRO A 28 5.28 -7.26 3.82
C PRO A 28 4.36 -7.84 4.88
N SER A 29 4.95 -8.06 6.05
CA SER A 29 4.19 -8.46 7.21
C SER A 29 2.91 -7.67 7.09
N LEU A 30 1.75 -8.25 7.33
CA LEU A 30 0.44 -7.62 7.18
C LEU A 30 0.36 -6.27 7.91
N THR A 31 1.45 -5.53 7.85
CA THR A 31 1.63 -4.20 8.44
C THR A 31 1.91 -3.16 7.36
N PRO A 32 1.16 -2.04 7.35
CA PRO A 32 1.42 -0.93 6.44
C PRO A 32 2.61 -0.06 6.84
N CYS A 33 3.44 -0.49 7.77
CA CYS A 33 4.59 0.29 8.25
C CYS A 33 5.54 0.66 7.10
N ALA A 34 5.89 1.94 7.02
CA ALA A 34 6.81 2.46 6.01
C ALA A 34 8.29 2.38 6.43
N GLY A 35 8.57 1.74 7.57
CA GLY A 35 9.93 1.59 8.12
C GLY A 35 10.35 2.68 9.09
N ARG A 36 9.64 3.79 9.16
CA ARG A 36 9.84 4.86 10.14
C ARG A 36 8.51 5.20 10.80
N CYS A 37 8.46 5.12 12.11
CA CYS A 37 7.24 5.36 12.86
C CYS A 37 7.34 6.67 13.63
N SER A 38 6.66 7.70 13.16
CA SER A 38 6.68 9.02 13.81
C SER A 38 5.88 9.06 15.14
N THR A 39 5.07 8.03 15.42
CA THR A 39 4.37 7.92 16.71
C THR A 39 5.33 7.72 17.88
N VAL A 40 6.53 7.22 17.62
CA VAL A 40 7.62 7.13 18.61
C VAL A 40 8.02 8.52 19.13
N PHE A 41 7.84 9.55 18.32
CA PHE A 41 8.13 10.94 18.67
C PHE A 41 6.90 11.70 19.18
N GLY A 42 5.80 11.00 19.47
CA GLY A 42 4.58 11.57 20.03
C GLY A 42 3.50 11.94 19.01
N ASP A 43 3.68 11.68 17.72
CA ASP A 43 2.64 11.93 16.73
C ASP A 43 1.44 11.00 16.96
N LEU A 44 0.23 11.55 16.91
CA LEU A 44 -1.01 10.77 17.04
C LEU A 44 -1.35 10.02 15.74
N VAL A 45 -0.85 10.50 14.62
CA VAL A 45 -0.97 9.87 13.30
C VAL A 45 0.43 9.69 12.73
N CYS A 46 0.80 8.48 12.38
CA CYS A 46 2.10 8.21 11.80
C CYS A 46 2.24 8.89 10.43
N ARG A 47 3.27 9.70 10.26
CA ARG A 47 3.56 10.39 8.99
C ARG A 47 3.91 9.44 7.85
N GLY A 48 4.47 8.28 8.18
CA GLY A 48 4.84 7.29 7.17
C GLY A 48 3.65 6.53 6.62
N CYS A 49 2.92 5.84 7.48
CA CYS A 49 1.84 4.94 7.07
C CYS A 49 0.43 5.48 7.31
N ARG A 50 0.29 6.58 8.03
CA ARG A 50 -0.97 7.24 8.37
C ARG A 50 -1.87 6.46 9.35
N ARG A 51 -1.38 5.40 9.97
CA ARG A 51 -2.10 4.74 11.06
C ARG A 51 -2.17 5.67 12.27
N PHE A 52 -3.27 5.57 13.00
CA PHE A 52 -3.36 6.20 14.32
C PHE A 52 -2.43 5.50 15.31
N ASN A 53 -1.96 6.24 16.30
CA ASN A 53 -1.04 5.69 17.31
C ASN A 53 -1.59 4.42 17.98
N HIS A 54 -2.88 4.40 18.33
CA HIS A 54 -3.49 3.21 18.93
C HIS A 54 -3.52 2.01 17.97
N GLU A 55 -3.63 2.23 16.68
CA GLU A 55 -3.57 1.18 15.67
C GLU A 55 -2.15 0.59 15.54
N VAL A 56 -1.14 1.45 15.64
CA VAL A 56 0.26 1.00 15.65
C VAL A 56 0.53 0.13 16.88
N ILE A 57 0.12 0.59 18.06
CA ILE A 57 0.35 -0.11 19.32
C ILE A 57 -0.36 -1.45 19.36
N HIS A 58 -1.62 -1.53 18.91
CA HIS A 58 -2.46 -2.72 19.02
C HIS A 58 -2.46 -3.59 17.76
N TRP A 59 -1.65 -3.28 16.77
CA TRP A 59 -1.67 -3.96 15.47
C TRP A 59 -1.62 -5.48 15.59
N ASN A 60 -0.71 -5.98 16.42
CA ASN A 60 -0.53 -7.42 16.58
C ASN A 60 -1.68 -8.11 17.33
N THR A 61 -2.50 -7.34 18.04
CA THR A 61 -3.68 -7.85 18.75
C THR A 61 -4.95 -7.77 17.91
N TYR A 62 -4.92 -7.06 16.78
CA TYR A 62 -6.07 -6.95 15.90
C TYR A 62 -6.37 -8.28 15.20
N THR A 63 -7.65 -8.53 14.97
CA THR A 63 -8.08 -9.62 14.09
C THR A 63 -7.69 -9.33 12.65
N PRO A 64 -7.61 -10.34 11.78
CA PRO A 64 -7.38 -10.13 10.35
C PRO A 64 -8.36 -9.15 9.71
N GLU A 65 -9.64 -9.19 10.10
CA GLU A 65 -10.67 -8.29 9.60
C GLU A 65 -10.41 -6.83 10.02
N GLN A 66 -9.99 -6.63 11.26
CA GLN A 66 -9.64 -5.30 11.76
C GLN A 66 -8.44 -4.73 11.01
N ARG A 67 -7.42 -5.54 10.77
CA ARG A 67 -6.25 -5.13 9.98
C ARG A 67 -6.64 -4.77 8.55
N LEU A 68 -7.50 -5.58 7.92
CA LEU A 68 -7.96 -5.32 6.57
C LEU A 68 -8.75 -4.00 6.49
N THR A 69 -9.59 -3.71 7.50
CA THR A 69 -10.30 -2.44 7.58
C THR A 69 -9.36 -1.25 7.63
N VAL A 70 -8.28 -1.36 8.39
CA VAL A 70 -7.23 -0.32 8.44
C VAL A 70 -6.56 -0.16 7.07
N TRP A 71 -6.18 -1.27 6.42
CA TRP A 71 -5.61 -1.26 5.09
C TRP A 71 -6.52 -0.57 4.07
N GLN A 72 -7.81 -0.90 4.08
CA GLN A 72 -8.80 -0.31 3.16
C GLN A 72 -8.91 1.20 3.36
N ARG A 73 -8.91 1.66 4.61
CA ARG A 73 -8.93 3.09 4.91
C ARG A 73 -7.69 3.79 4.38
N LEU A 74 -6.52 3.23 4.64
CA LEU A 74 -5.24 3.80 4.18
C LEU A 74 -5.14 3.83 2.66
N ASP A 75 -5.59 2.78 2.01
CA ASP A 75 -5.59 2.68 0.55
C ASP A 75 -6.58 3.68 -0.07
N ALA A 76 -7.76 3.85 0.54
CA ALA A 76 -8.71 4.86 0.10
C ALA A 76 -8.16 6.29 0.21
N GLN A 77 -7.40 6.59 1.26
CA GLN A 77 -6.70 7.87 1.39
C GLN A 77 -5.68 8.09 0.27
N LEU A 78 -4.92 7.05 -0.07
CA LEU A 78 -3.97 7.12 -1.17
C LEU A 78 -4.67 7.32 -2.52
N ASP A 79 -5.80 6.65 -2.74
CA ASP A 79 -6.59 6.84 -3.95
C ASP A 79 -7.07 8.28 -4.09
N GLN A 80 -7.57 8.87 -3.02
CA GLN A 80 -8.07 10.25 -3.02
C GLN A 80 -6.98 11.27 -3.36
N ILE A 81 -5.75 10.99 -2.98
CA ILE A 81 -4.61 11.90 -3.17
C ILE A 81 -3.90 11.63 -4.49
N LEU A 82 -3.53 10.39 -4.74
CA LEU A 82 -2.60 10.05 -5.82
C LEU A 82 -3.29 9.87 -7.18
N VAL A 83 -4.51 9.36 -7.22
CA VAL A 83 -5.20 9.15 -8.50
C VAL A 83 -5.45 10.48 -9.23
N PRO A 84 -5.96 11.54 -8.57
CA PRO A 84 -6.09 12.85 -9.21
C PRO A 84 -4.74 13.53 -9.51
N LEU A 85 -3.73 13.27 -8.68
CA LEU A 85 -2.41 13.88 -8.81
C LEU A 85 -1.62 13.31 -9.99
N LEU A 86 -1.89 12.08 -10.37
CA LEU A 86 -1.21 11.35 -11.44
C LEU A 86 -2.20 10.92 -12.54
N PRO A 87 -2.81 11.87 -13.26
CA PRO A 87 -3.87 11.57 -14.22
C PRO A 87 -3.38 10.79 -15.46
N HIS A 88 -2.09 10.88 -15.75
CA HIS A 88 -1.47 10.23 -16.91
C HIS A 88 -0.79 8.89 -16.56
N ALA A 89 -0.96 8.42 -15.34
CA ALA A 89 -0.39 7.14 -14.93
C ALA A 89 -1.01 5.98 -15.71
N ASN A 90 -0.14 5.10 -16.22
CA ASN A 90 -0.54 3.83 -16.84
C ASN A 90 -0.45 2.73 -15.78
N ILE A 91 -1.59 2.30 -15.29
CA ILE A 91 -1.64 1.33 -14.19
C ILE A 91 -0.98 -0.01 -14.53
N GLN A 92 -1.12 -0.48 -15.76
CA GLN A 92 -0.49 -1.74 -16.19
C GLN A 92 1.03 -1.61 -16.13
N GLN A 93 1.57 -0.52 -16.62
CA GLN A 93 3.00 -0.25 -16.55
C GLN A 93 3.49 -0.09 -15.12
N VAL A 94 2.70 0.55 -14.26
CA VAL A 94 3.00 0.67 -12.83
C VAL A 94 3.04 -0.71 -12.16
N GLU A 95 2.07 -1.55 -12.44
CA GLU A 95 2.03 -2.93 -11.90
C GLU A 95 3.25 -3.73 -12.34
N ASP A 96 3.61 -3.68 -13.62
CA ASP A 96 4.79 -4.35 -14.14
C ASP A 96 6.07 -3.82 -13.50
N PHE A 97 6.14 -2.50 -13.32
CA PHE A 97 7.29 -1.84 -12.70
C PHE A 97 7.49 -2.28 -11.24
N ILE A 98 6.45 -2.24 -10.43
CA ILE A 98 6.55 -2.67 -9.03
C ILE A 98 6.81 -4.17 -8.91
N HIS A 99 6.26 -4.97 -9.81
CA HIS A 99 6.53 -6.41 -9.88
C HIS A 99 8.01 -6.68 -10.21
N ASN A 100 8.56 -6.00 -11.21
CA ASN A 100 9.97 -6.14 -11.60
C ASN A 100 10.93 -5.68 -10.49
N LYS A 101 10.53 -4.71 -9.69
CA LYS A 101 11.29 -4.26 -8.51
C LYS A 101 11.07 -5.16 -7.28
N ARG A 102 10.33 -6.25 -7.44
CA ARG A 102 10.02 -7.21 -6.37
C ARG A 102 9.30 -6.59 -5.18
N ILE A 103 8.53 -5.55 -5.42
CA ILE A 103 7.65 -4.96 -4.42
C ILE A 103 6.39 -5.82 -4.33
N ARG A 104 6.05 -6.24 -3.15
CA ARG A 104 4.85 -7.01 -2.91
C ARG A 104 3.74 -6.11 -2.40
N VAL A 105 2.59 -6.28 -3.00
CA VAL A 105 1.37 -5.60 -2.63
C VAL A 105 0.29 -6.63 -2.36
N LEU A 106 -0.65 -6.30 -1.48
CA LEU A 106 -1.81 -7.15 -1.26
C LEU A 106 -2.65 -7.22 -2.53
N ASP A 107 -3.30 -8.36 -2.77
CA ASP A 107 -4.21 -8.51 -3.91
C ASP A 107 -5.37 -7.51 -3.87
N THR A 108 -5.73 -7.06 -2.68
CA THR A 108 -6.73 -6.05 -2.43
C THR A 108 -6.21 -4.62 -2.60
N ALA A 109 -4.92 -4.44 -2.94
CA ALA A 109 -4.32 -3.12 -3.07
C ALA A 109 -5.01 -2.32 -4.18
N THR A 110 -5.32 -1.07 -3.85
CA THR A 110 -5.96 -0.14 -4.78
C THR A 110 -4.95 0.49 -5.73
N LYS A 111 -5.45 1.17 -6.75
CA LYS A 111 -4.63 1.93 -7.70
C LYS A 111 -3.70 2.91 -6.97
N GLY A 112 -4.21 3.64 -5.99
CA GLY A 112 -3.41 4.59 -5.19
C GLY A 112 -2.27 3.93 -4.43
N ARG A 113 -2.48 2.74 -3.90
CA ARG A 113 -1.43 1.98 -3.22
C ARG A 113 -0.31 1.58 -4.17
N LYS A 114 -0.65 1.15 -5.37
CA LYS A 114 0.32 0.80 -6.40
C LYS A 114 1.12 2.01 -6.87
N LEU A 115 0.44 3.14 -7.09
CA LEU A 115 1.09 4.42 -7.41
C LEU A 115 2.04 4.85 -6.29
N TYR A 116 1.64 4.70 -5.04
CA TYR A 116 2.47 5.01 -3.89
C TYR A 116 3.79 4.21 -3.89
N HIS A 117 3.73 2.92 -4.13
CA HIS A 117 4.94 2.09 -4.18
C HIS A 117 5.86 2.51 -5.32
N ALA A 118 5.33 2.80 -6.49
CA ALA A 118 6.11 3.28 -7.62
C ALA A 118 6.79 4.64 -7.31
N LEU A 119 6.05 5.56 -6.68
CA LEU A 119 6.60 6.85 -6.24
C LEU A 119 7.73 6.68 -5.24
N LYS A 120 7.62 5.76 -4.29
CA LYS A 120 8.67 5.49 -3.30
C LYS A 120 9.95 4.98 -3.94
N ILE A 121 9.84 4.18 -4.97
CA ILE A 121 11.01 3.71 -5.72
C ILE A 121 11.65 4.87 -6.48
N CYS A 122 10.85 5.71 -7.15
CA CYS A 122 11.31 6.86 -7.92
C CYS A 122 11.90 7.96 -7.03
N GLU A 123 11.43 8.10 -5.80
CA GLU A 123 12.01 9.01 -4.81
C GLU A 123 13.46 8.67 -4.52
N LYS A 124 13.78 7.40 -4.45
CA LYS A 124 15.15 6.93 -4.22
C LYS A 124 16.01 6.97 -5.47
N ASN A 125 15.41 6.80 -6.64
CA ASN A 125 16.11 6.81 -7.91
C ASN A 125 15.26 7.48 -8.99
N LYS A 126 15.51 8.74 -9.25
CA LYS A 126 14.76 9.58 -10.20
C LYS A 126 14.85 9.10 -11.64
N TYR A 127 15.92 8.41 -12.02
CA TYR A 127 16.08 7.88 -13.38
C TYR A 127 15.02 6.82 -13.73
N LEU A 128 14.41 6.22 -12.75
CA LEU A 128 13.37 5.19 -12.95
C LEU A 128 11.99 5.79 -13.21
N ALA A 129 11.83 7.10 -13.11
CA ALA A 129 10.53 7.75 -13.25
C ALA A 129 9.87 7.48 -14.62
N GLN A 130 10.65 7.44 -15.69
CA GLN A 130 10.15 7.17 -17.04
C GLN A 130 9.67 5.72 -17.21
N GLU A 131 10.35 4.77 -16.56
CA GLU A 131 10.02 3.36 -16.61
C GLU A 131 8.79 3.02 -15.73
N SER A 132 8.52 3.86 -14.74
CA SER A 132 7.54 3.59 -13.69
C SER A 132 6.09 3.57 -14.16
N GLY A 133 5.78 4.21 -15.28
CA GLY A 133 4.41 4.37 -15.75
C GLY A 133 3.60 5.43 -14.98
N LEU A 134 4.23 6.20 -14.11
CA LEU A 134 3.55 7.26 -13.34
C LEU A 134 3.10 8.44 -14.21
N GLY A 135 3.60 8.57 -15.42
CA GLY A 135 3.25 9.69 -16.30
C GLY A 135 3.80 11.04 -15.81
N ILE A 136 4.86 11.00 -15.03
CA ILE A 136 5.57 12.21 -14.59
C ILE A 136 6.48 12.64 -15.71
N VAL A 137 6.16 13.78 -16.31
CA VAL A 137 7.05 14.44 -17.25
C VAL A 137 8.02 15.28 -16.42
N ASP A 138 9.29 14.92 -16.43
CA ASP A 138 10.31 15.72 -15.79
C ASP A 138 10.55 17.01 -16.59
N THR A 139 9.76 18.02 -16.30
CA THR A 139 9.93 19.37 -16.87
C THR A 139 11.05 20.14 -16.18
N GLN A 140 11.72 19.53 -15.21
CA GLN A 140 12.71 20.19 -14.36
C GLN A 140 14.16 19.82 -14.70
N VAL A 141 14.37 18.93 -15.67
CA VAL A 141 15.73 18.75 -16.19
C VAL A 141 16.00 19.86 -17.18
N LYS A 142 16.33 21.03 -16.68
CA LYS A 142 17.11 21.98 -17.48
C LYS A 142 18.53 21.42 -17.62
N PRO A 143 19.04 21.37 -18.82
CA PRO A 143 20.43 21.00 -19.05
C PRO A 143 21.37 21.95 -18.33
#